data_6e0f3ade7f37f374acd7e6675f908e0d
#
_entry.id   6e0f3ade7f37f374acd7e6675f908e0d
#
_cell.length_a   1.000
_cell.length_b   1.000
_cell.length_c   1.000
_cell.angle_alpha   90.00
_cell.angle_beta   90.00
_cell.angle_gamma   90.00
#
_symmetry.space_group_name_H-M   'P 1'
#
loop_
_entity.id
_entity.type
_entity.pdbx_description
1 polymer ?
#
loop_
_entity_poly.entity_id
_entity_poly.type
_entity_poly.pdbx_seq_one_letter_code
_entity_poly.pdbx_strand_id
1 'polypeptide(L)'
;RNVDNTDSYAVLGLGDVAMARKDYPAAERYYQQTLRMDSGNTNAVRGLANIYRQQSPEKAEAFIASLSASQRRSIDDIERSLQNDRLAQQAEALENQGKWAQAAALQRQRLALDPGSVWITYRLSQDLWQAGQRSQADTLMRNLAQQKPNDPEQVYAYGLYLSGHDQDRAALAHINSLPRAQWNSNIQELVNRLQSDQVLETANRLRESGKEAEAEAMLRQQPPSTRIDLTLADWAQQRRDYTAARAAYQNVLTREPANADAILGLTEVDIAAGDQAG
;
A
#
# COMPACT_ATOMS: atom_id res chain seq x y z
N ARG A 1 14.40 -53.16 6.39
CA ARG A 1 14.50 -52.59 5.03
C ARG A 1 14.89 -51.15 5.22
N ASN A 2 16.14 -50.80 4.92
CA ASN A 2 16.50 -49.38 4.75
C ASN A 2 15.70 -48.86 3.60
N VAL A 3 14.74 -47.99 3.89
CA VAL A 3 14.07 -47.18 2.87
C VAL A 3 15.14 -46.32 2.25
N ASP A 4 15.43 -46.53 0.98
CA ASP A 4 16.45 -45.79 0.26
C ASP A 4 16.01 -44.32 0.21
N ASN A 5 16.81 -43.40 0.79
CA ASN A 5 16.55 -41.98 0.77
C ASN A 5 16.40 -41.44 -0.67
N THR A 6 16.97 -42.12 -1.64
CA THR A 6 16.87 -41.80 -3.08
C THR A 6 15.41 -41.79 -3.56
N ASP A 7 14.57 -42.68 -3.07
CA ASP A 7 13.15 -42.76 -3.44
C ASP A 7 12.35 -41.56 -2.89
N SER A 8 12.67 -41.09 -1.69
CA SER A 8 12.00 -39.91 -1.11
C SER A 8 12.31 -38.64 -1.89
N TYR A 9 13.53 -38.47 -2.37
CA TYR A 9 13.91 -37.35 -3.22
C TYR A 9 13.19 -37.35 -4.57
N ALA A 10 12.99 -38.54 -5.17
CA ALA A 10 12.25 -38.67 -6.42
C ALA A 10 10.79 -38.26 -6.25
N VAL A 11 10.15 -38.69 -5.16
CA VAL A 11 8.76 -38.31 -4.85
C VAL A 11 8.65 -36.83 -4.52
N LEU A 12 9.60 -36.27 -3.77
CA LEU A 12 9.67 -34.83 -3.51
C LEU A 12 9.75 -34.04 -4.81
N GLY A 13 10.59 -34.48 -5.76
CA GLY A 13 10.72 -33.85 -7.06
C GLY A 13 9.43 -33.83 -7.85
N LEU A 14 8.63 -34.89 -7.76
CA LEU A 14 7.30 -34.94 -8.38
C LEU A 14 6.36 -33.92 -7.73
N GLY A 15 6.43 -33.75 -6.42
CA GLY A 15 5.69 -32.71 -5.70
C GLY A 15 6.07 -31.31 -6.15
N ASP A 16 7.37 -31.05 -6.30
CA ASP A 16 7.88 -29.74 -6.76
C ASP A 16 7.44 -29.43 -8.19
N VAL A 17 7.43 -30.43 -9.07
CA VAL A 17 6.91 -30.27 -10.44
C VAL A 17 5.40 -29.95 -10.42
N ALA A 18 4.63 -30.65 -9.61
CA ALA A 18 3.21 -30.39 -9.44
C ALA A 18 2.94 -28.97 -8.93
N MET A 19 3.74 -28.50 -7.96
CA MET A 19 3.67 -27.12 -7.46
C MET A 19 3.95 -26.10 -8.57
N ALA A 20 4.98 -26.32 -9.37
CA ALA A 20 5.32 -25.45 -10.49
C ALA A 20 4.20 -25.36 -11.51
N ARG A 21 3.44 -26.45 -11.69
CA ARG A 21 2.26 -26.52 -12.56
C ARG A 21 0.98 -26.03 -11.89
N LYS A 22 1.04 -25.61 -10.63
CA LYS A 22 -0.12 -25.25 -9.81
C LYS A 22 -1.14 -26.36 -9.63
N ASP A 23 -0.69 -27.62 -9.77
CA ASP A 23 -1.50 -28.79 -9.46
C ASP A 23 -1.35 -29.11 -7.96
N TYR A 24 -2.04 -28.34 -7.13
CA TYR A 24 -1.94 -28.43 -5.67
C TYR A 24 -2.41 -29.77 -5.11
N PRO A 25 -3.49 -30.41 -5.59
CA PRO A 25 -3.88 -31.75 -5.12
C PRO A 25 -2.80 -32.80 -5.37
N ALA A 26 -2.17 -32.78 -6.52
CA ALA A 26 -1.07 -33.70 -6.84
C ALA A 26 0.17 -33.40 -5.98
N ALA A 27 0.53 -32.13 -5.83
CA ALA A 27 1.65 -31.69 -4.98
C ALA A 27 1.44 -32.15 -3.54
N GLU A 28 0.23 -31.99 -2.99
CA GLU A 28 -0.11 -32.43 -1.64
C GLU A 28 0.11 -33.92 -1.46
N ARG A 29 -0.36 -34.74 -2.40
CA ARG A 29 -0.18 -36.19 -2.35
C ARG A 29 1.27 -36.60 -2.36
N TYR A 30 2.09 -36.00 -3.23
CA TYR A 30 3.52 -36.32 -3.33
C TYR A 30 4.27 -35.87 -2.06
N TYR A 31 3.99 -34.71 -1.53
CA TYR A 31 4.63 -34.23 -0.31
C TYR A 31 4.24 -35.08 0.91
N GLN A 32 2.97 -35.49 1.03
CA GLN A 32 2.52 -36.42 2.06
C GLN A 32 3.23 -37.77 1.95
N GLN A 33 3.37 -38.29 0.73
CA GLN A 33 4.10 -39.52 0.50
C GLN A 33 5.59 -39.38 0.87
N THR A 34 6.21 -38.25 0.55
CA THR A 34 7.61 -37.94 0.93
C THR A 34 7.76 -38.00 2.44
N LEU A 35 6.85 -37.43 3.22
CA LEU A 35 6.89 -37.44 4.69
C LEU A 35 6.65 -38.82 5.27
N ARG A 36 5.87 -39.70 4.61
CA ARG A 36 5.74 -41.10 5.03
C ARG A 36 7.05 -41.88 4.85
N MET A 37 7.82 -41.54 3.82
CA MET A 37 9.11 -42.15 3.53
C MET A 37 10.24 -41.54 4.37
N ASP A 38 10.22 -40.23 4.57
CA ASP A 38 11.21 -39.45 5.31
C ASP A 38 10.51 -38.31 6.07
N SER A 39 10.17 -38.57 7.32
CA SER A 39 9.46 -37.62 8.20
C SER A 39 10.24 -36.36 8.48
N GLY A 40 11.58 -36.38 8.33
CA GLY A 40 12.46 -35.24 8.54
C GLY A 40 12.64 -34.35 7.30
N ASN A 41 11.99 -34.66 6.19
CA ASN A 41 12.17 -33.89 4.96
C ASN A 41 11.53 -32.49 5.07
N THR A 42 12.39 -31.50 5.28
CA THR A 42 11.98 -30.09 5.50
C THR A 42 11.25 -29.52 4.29
N ASN A 43 11.69 -29.86 3.07
CA ASN A 43 11.07 -29.33 1.85
C ASN A 43 9.63 -29.83 1.68
N ALA A 44 9.35 -31.08 2.06
CA ALA A 44 7.99 -31.62 2.03
C ALA A 44 7.10 -30.96 3.09
N VAL A 45 7.60 -30.74 4.31
CA VAL A 45 6.89 -30.01 5.37
C VAL A 45 6.55 -28.60 4.90
N ARG A 46 7.54 -27.90 4.35
CA ARG A 46 7.39 -26.53 3.83
C ARG A 46 6.39 -26.47 2.68
N GLY A 47 6.48 -27.41 1.75
CA GLY A 47 5.56 -27.50 0.61
C GLY A 47 4.11 -27.67 1.06
N LEU A 48 3.86 -28.57 2.02
CA LEU A 48 2.52 -28.79 2.58
C LEU A 48 2.02 -27.55 3.34
N ALA A 49 2.86 -26.93 4.14
CA ALA A 49 2.48 -25.73 4.87
C ALA A 49 2.05 -24.61 3.91
N ASN A 50 2.78 -24.41 2.82
CA ASN A 50 2.45 -23.42 1.79
C ASN A 50 1.14 -23.75 1.06
N ILE A 51 0.91 -25.01 0.73
CA ILE A 51 -0.34 -25.45 0.09
C ILE A 51 -1.53 -25.17 1.01
N TYR A 52 -1.45 -25.57 2.28
CA TYR A 52 -2.53 -25.36 3.25
C TYR A 52 -2.75 -23.88 3.53
N ARG A 53 -1.69 -23.09 3.60
CA ARG A 53 -1.79 -21.64 3.77
C ARG A 53 -2.59 -20.96 2.65
N GLN A 54 -2.42 -21.40 1.42
CA GLN A 54 -3.19 -20.90 0.28
C GLN A 54 -4.68 -21.27 0.34
N GLN A 55 -4.99 -22.41 0.96
CA GLN A 55 -6.37 -22.87 1.11
C GLN A 55 -7.10 -22.12 2.23
N SER A 56 -6.53 -22.13 3.43
CA SER A 56 -7.04 -21.35 4.56
C SER A 56 -5.99 -21.24 5.67
N PRO A 57 -6.00 -20.14 6.47
CA PRO A 57 -5.15 -20.03 7.64
C PRO A 57 -5.38 -21.16 8.65
N GLU A 58 -6.63 -21.60 8.83
CA GLU A 58 -7.01 -22.64 9.77
C GLU A 58 -6.42 -24.00 9.39
N LYS A 59 -6.41 -24.33 8.11
CA LYS A 59 -5.78 -25.57 7.61
C LYS A 59 -4.26 -25.56 7.86
N ALA A 60 -3.60 -24.44 7.59
CA ALA A 60 -2.17 -24.30 7.85
C ALA A 60 -1.85 -24.43 9.33
N GLU A 61 -2.64 -23.81 10.19
CA GLU A 61 -2.46 -23.89 11.65
C GLU A 61 -2.68 -25.31 12.18
N ALA A 62 -3.72 -26.00 11.69
CA ALA A 62 -3.99 -27.38 12.05
C ALA A 62 -2.84 -28.30 11.63
N PHE A 63 -2.30 -28.11 10.45
CA PHE A 63 -1.14 -28.85 9.97
C PHE A 63 0.09 -28.62 10.84
N ILE A 64 0.40 -27.37 11.16
CA ILE A 64 1.54 -27.00 12.03
C ILE A 64 1.37 -27.61 13.41
N ALA A 65 0.18 -27.58 13.98
CA ALA A 65 -0.11 -28.19 15.28
C ALA A 65 0.09 -29.71 15.28
N SER A 66 -0.04 -30.37 14.12
CA SER A 66 0.18 -31.83 13.98
C SER A 66 1.66 -32.21 13.86
N LEU A 67 2.55 -31.24 13.65
CA LEU A 67 3.98 -31.50 13.41
C LEU A 67 4.73 -31.81 14.70
N SER A 68 5.81 -32.61 14.55
CA SER A 68 6.79 -32.79 15.62
C SER A 68 7.52 -31.47 15.90
N ALA A 69 8.16 -31.39 17.08
CA ALA A 69 8.94 -30.21 17.45
C ALA A 69 10.06 -29.93 16.43
N SER A 70 10.68 -30.95 15.89
CA SER A 70 11.73 -30.83 14.87
C SER A 70 11.17 -30.30 13.53
N GLN A 71 10.07 -30.89 13.06
CA GLN A 71 9.39 -30.44 11.85
C GLN A 71 8.93 -29.00 11.97
N ARG A 72 8.34 -28.63 13.10
CA ARG A 72 7.85 -27.28 13.37
C ARG A 72 8.95 -26.24 13.37
N ARG A 73 10.11 -26.56 13.96
CA ARG A 73 11.29 -25.66 13.94
C ARG A 73 11.78 -25.40 12.51
N SER A 74 11.65 -26.36 11.62
CA SER A 74 12.10 -26.23 10.23
C SER A 74 11.27 -25.21 9.42
N ILE A 75 10.07 -24.88 9.87
CA ILE A 75 9.16 -23.92 9.22
C ILE A 75 8.75 -22.78 10.18
N ASP A 76 9.61 -22.44 11.12
CA ASP A 76 9.35 -21.37 12.08
C ASP A 76 9.05 -20.02 11.40
N ASP A 77 9.69 -19.74 10.28
CA ASP A 77 9.42 -18.56 9.45
C ASP A 77 7.99 -18.53 8.91
N ILE A 78 7.46 -19.68 8.47
CA ILE A 78 6.07 -19.80 7.99
C ILE A 78 5.10 -19.60 9.13
N GLU A 79 5.36 -20.21 10.28
CA GLU A 79 4.52 -20.07 11.47
C GLU A 79 4.45 -18.62 11.94
N ARG A 80 5.59 -17.93 11.98
CA ARG A 80 5.63 -16.49 12.31
C ARG A 80 4.87 -15.65 11.32
N SER A 81 4.99 -15.94 10.03
CA SER A 81 4.25 -15.23 8.98
C SER A 81 2.75 -15.40 9.13
N LEU A 82 2.28 -16.61 9.42
CA LEU A 82 0.87 -16.90 9.70
C LEU A 82 0.36 -16.15 10.93
N GLN A 83 1.13 -16.13 11.98
CA GLN A 83 0.81 -15.41 13.22
C GLN A 83 0.72 -13.89 12.95
N ASN A 84 1.65 -13.36 12.14
CA ASN A 84 1.64 -11.96 11.75
C ASN A 84 0.39 -11.62 10.92
N ASP A 85 0.01 -12.47 9.96
CA ASP A 85 -1.20 -12.28 9.15
C ASP A 85 -2.47 -12.27 10.02
N ARG A 86 -2.55 -13.16 11.01
CA ARG A 86 -3.67 -13.19 11.95
C ARG A 86 -3.75 -11.91 12.78
N LEU A 87 -2.62 -11.45 13.32
CA LEU A 87 -2.56 -10.21 14.07
C LEU A 87 -2.94 -9.00 13.19
N ALA A 88 -2.54 -9.01 11.91
CA ALA A 88 -2.91 -7.97 10.96
C ALA A 88 -4.43 -7.89 10.76
N GLN A 89 -5.08 -9.02 10.59
CA GLN A 89 -6.55 -9.08 10.46
C GLN A 89 -7.26 -8.60 11.72
N GLN A 90 -6.77 -9.00 12.88
CA GLN A 90 -7.33 -8.55 14.17
C GLN A 90 -7.15 -7.05 14.37
N ALA A 91 -5.97 -6.52 14.02
CA ALA A 91 -5.69 -5.09 14.10
C ALA A 91 -6.61 -4.28 13.16
N GLU A 92 -6.79 -4.75 11.93
CA GLU A 92 -7.69 -4.11 10.96
C GLU A 92 -9.14 -4.07 11.48
N ALA A 93 -9.62 -5.16 12.07
CA ALA A 93 -10.95 -5.19 12.67
C ALA A 93 -11.10 -4.16 13.80
N LEU A 94 -10.07 -4.00 14.63
CA LEU A 94 -10.06 -2.99 15.70
C LEU A 94 -9.98 -1.57 15.14
N GLU A 95 -9.20 -1.34 14.11
CA GLU A 95 -9.12 -0.05 13.39
C GLU A 95 -10.49 0.33 12.83
N ASN A 96 -11.20 -0.61 12.21
CA ASN A 96 -12.54 -0.39 11.67
C ASN A 96 -13.57 -0.07 12.76
N GLN A 97 -13.34 -0.50 13.99
CA GLN A 97 -14.16 -0.17 15.14
C GLN A 97 -13.74 1.14 15.86
N GLY A 98 -12.70 1.79 15.37
CA GLY A 98 -12.13 2.97 16.02
C GLY A 98 -11.35 2.69 17.31
N LYS A 99 -11.01 1.43 17.57
CA LYS A 99 -10.24 1.00 18.74
C LYS A 99 -8.74 1.09 18.48
N TRP A 100 -8.26 2.30 18.29
CA TRP A 100 -6.91 2.57 17.79
C TRP A 100 -5.81 2.14 18.74
N ALA A 101 -5.96 2.35 20.05
CA ALA A 101 -4.97 1.95 21.03
C ALA A 101 -4.81 0.43 21.09
N GLN A 102 -5.92 -0.32 20.96
CA GLN A 102 -5.88 -1.77 20.92
C GLN A 102 -5.25 -2.28 19.61
N ALA A 103 -5.57 -1.64 18.48
CA ALA A 103 -4.93 -1.93 17.21
C ALA A 103 -3.42 -1.68 17.28
N ALA A 104 -2.98 -0.58 17.87
CA ALA A 104 -1.56 -0.28 18.07
C ALA A 104 -0.84 -1.37 18.88
N ALA A 105 -1.47 -1.90 19.91
CA ALA A 105 -0.90 -3.00 20.70
C ALA A 105 -0.66 -4.24 19.83
N LEU A 106 -1.58 -4.57 18.93
CA LEU A 106 -1.40 -5.70 17.98
C LEU A 106 -0.31 -5.40 16.96
N GLN A 107 -0.20 -4.15 16.47
CA GLN A 107 0.89 -3.77 15.57
C GLN A 107 2.26 -3.92 16.26
N ARG A 108 2.36 -3.62 17.55
CA ARG A 108 3.59 -3.87 18.31
C ARG A 108 3.94 -5.35 18.40
N GLN A 109 2.95 -6.23 18.56
CA GLN A 109 3.16 -7.68 18.52
C GLN A 109 3.66 -8.14 17.14
N ARG A 110 3.10 -7.58 16.06
CA ARG A 110 3.56 -7.84 14.70
C ARG A 110 5.02 -7.41 14.51
N LEU A 111 5.36 -6.25 15.03
CA LEU A 111 6.71 -5.70 14.92
C LEU A 111 7.72 -6.56 15.71
N ALA A 112 7.30 -7.19 16.82
CA ALA A 112 8.14 -8.14 17.52
C ALA A 112 8.42 -9.41 16.69
N LEU A 113 7.49 -9.82 15.83
CA LEU A 113 7.67 -10.94 14.90
C LEU A 113 8.52 -10.58 13.68
N ASP A 114 8.49 -9.31 13.26
CA ASP A 114 9.22 -8.79 12.11
C ASP A 114 9.76 -7.39 12.40
N PRO A 115 10.85 -7.28 13.20
CA PRO A 115 11.35 -5.99 13.70
C PRO A 115 11.84 -5.02 12.61
N GLY A 116 12.20 -5.54 11.44
CA GLY A 116 12.71 -4.75 10.33
C GLY A 116 11.63 -4.20 9.41
N SER A 117 10.36 -4.49 9.64
CA SER A 117 9.29 -4.11 8.73
C SER A 117 9.01 -2.62 8.76
N VAL A 118 9.25 -1.96 7.64
CA VAL A 118 8.90 -0.55 7.42
C VAL A 118 7.39 -0.34 7.50
N TRP A 119 6.62 -1.22 6.87
CA TRP A 119 5.16 -1.05 6.78
C TRP A 119 4.41 -1.37 8.06
N ILE A 120 4.88 -2.31 8.86
CA ILE A 120 4.31 -2.52 10.20
C ILE A 120 4.60 -1.31 11.09
N THR A 121 5.80 -0.75 11.02
CA THR A 121 6.16 0.48 11.73
C THR A 121 5.26 1.64 11.31
N TYR A 122 5.02 1.79 10.02
CA TYR A 122 4.11 2.81 9.48
C TYR A 122 2.67 2.62 9.99
N ARG A 123 2.13 1.40 9.94
CA ARG A 123 0.80 1.08 10.47
C ARG A 123 0.69 1.40 11.96
N LEU A 124 1.70 1.02 12.73
CA LEU A 124 1.75 1.35 14.15
C LEU A 124 1.72 2.86 14.37
N SER A 125 2.47 3.62 13.59
CA SER A 125 2.46 5.08 13.69
C SER A 125 1.09 5.68 13.40
N GLN A 126 0.36 5.15 12.44
CA GLN A 126 -0.99 5.58 12.10
C GLN A 126 -1.98 5.30 13.25
N ASP A 127 -1.92 4.11 13.81
CA ASP A 127 -2.78 3.73 14.93
C ASP A 127 -2.48 4.55 16.19
N LEU A 128 -1.20 4.80 16.48
CA LEU A 128 -0.78 5.67 17.57
C LEU A 128 -1.27 7.11 17.38
N TRP A 129 -1.18 7.63 16.17
CA TRP A 129 -1.67 8.97 15.86
C TRP A 129 -3.18 9.08 16.11
N GLN A 130 -3.95 8.14 15.60
CA GLN A 130 -5.40 8.10 15.79
C GLN A 130 -5.80 7.90 17.27
N ALA A 131 -4.97 7.19 18.03
CA ALA A 131 -5.17 7.02 19.48
C ALA A 131 -4.80 8.27 20.30
N GLY A 132 -4.36 9.35 19.66
CA GLY A 132 -3.93 10.57 20.33
C GLY A 132 -2.48 10.53 20.84
N GLN A 133 -1.72 9.48 20.54
CA GLN A 133 -0.34 9.32 20.98
C GLN A 133 0.63 9.83 19.88
N ARG A 134 0.49 11.08 19.50
CA ARG A 134 1.20 11.69 18.36
C ARG A 134 2.71 11.76 18.56
N SER A 135 3.17 12.09 19.76
CA SER A 135 4.60 12.13 20.07
C SER A 135 5.27 10.77 19.90
N GLN A 136 4.58 9.70 20.29
CA GLN A 136 5.09 8.34 20.11
C GLN A 136 5.15 7.96 18.62
N ALA A 137 4.14 8.33 17.85
CA ALA A 137 4.13 8.12 16.41
C ALA A 137 5.30 8.84 15.72
N ASP A 138 5.51 10.11 16.05
CA ASP A 138 6.62 10.91 15.49
C ASP A 138 7.97 10.31 15.83
N THR A 139 8.18 9.92 17.09
CA THR A 139 9.43 9.31 17.54
C THR A 139 9.69 7.99 16.83
N LEU A 140 8.66 7.17 16.68
CA LEU A 140 8.74 5.87 16.00
C LEU A 140 9.19 6.03 14.54
N MET A 141 8.58 6.94 13.80
CA MET A 141 8.91 7.17 12.40
C MET A 141 10.27 7.85 12.22
N ARG A 142 10.61 8.76 13.11
CA ARG A 142 11.94 9.41 13.12
C ARG A 142 13.06 8.40 13.36
N ASN A 143 12.85 7.48 14.31
CA ASN A 143 13.82 6.40 14.58
C ASN A 143 13.96 5.48 13.37
N LEU A 144 12.86 5.14 12.70
CA LEU A 144 12.91 4.35 11.47
C LEU A 144 13.77 5.04 10.40
N ALA A 145 13.59 6.34 10.20
CA ALA A 145 14.37 7.11 9.24
C ALA A 145 15.87 7.12 9.58
N GLN A 146 16.20 7.22 10.86
CA GLN A 146 17.60 7.20 11.32
C GLN A 146 18.25 5.83 11.18
N GLN A 147 17.48 4.74 11.37
CA GLN A 147 17.98 3.38 11.27
C GLN A 147 18.16 2.92 9.81
N LYS A 148 17.38 3.45 8.90
CA LYS A 148 17.38 3.07 7.48
C LYS A 148 17.47 4.29 6.56
N PRO A 149 18.50 5.13 6.67
CA PRO A 149 18.53 6.45 6.00
C PRO A 149 18.52 6.39 4.48
N ASN A 150 19.04 5.32 3.87
CA ASN A 150 19.14 5.18 2.42
C ASN A 150 18.18 4.13 1.84
N ASP A 151 17.19 3.72 2.61
CA ASP A 151 16.19 2.74 2.17
C ASP A 151 15.03 3.47 1.48
N PRO A 152 14.81 3.26 0.16
CA PRO A 152 13.70 3.88 -0.55
C PRO A 152 12.33 3.57 0.05
N GLU A 153 12.14 2.38 0.60
CA GLU A 153 10.89 1.98 1.25
C GLU A 153 10.62 2.84 2.51
N GLN A 154 11.64 3.05 3.33
CA GLN A 154 11.55 3.96 4.48
C GLN A 154 11.26 5.39 4.05
N VAL A 155 11.97 5.89 3.03
CA VAL A 155 11.81 7.27 2.54
C VAL A 155 10.38 7.51 2.07
N TYR A 156 9.80 6.54 1.35
CA TYR A 156 8.41 6.59 0.94
C TYR A 156 7.45 6.57 2.12
N ALA A 157 7.63 5.64 3.05
CA ALA A 157 6.75 5.50 4.22
C ALA A 157 6.78 6.74 5.11
N TYR A 158 7.98 7.29 5.38
CA TYR A 158 8.10 8.51 6.18
C TYR A 158 7.57 9.73 5.44
N GLY A 159 7.78 9.80 4.13
CA GLY A 159 7.17 10.83 3.28
C GLY A 159 5.64 10.81 3.36
N LEU A 160 5.02 9.63 3.27
CA LEU A 160 3.58 9.44 3.44
C LEU A 160 3.11 9.88 4.84
N TYR A 161 3.85 9.50 5.86
CA TYR A 161 3.54 9.88 7.24
C TYR A 161 3.52 11.40 7.42
N LEU A 162 4.57 12.07 6.95
CA LEU A 162 4.68 13.53 7.06
C LEU A 162 3.58 14.23 6.26
N SER A 163 3.34 13.82 5.01
CA SER A 163 2.32 14.43 4.17
C SER A 163 0.91 14.18 4.69
N GLY A 164 0.66 13.03 5.30
CA GLY A 164 -0.62 12.70 5.92
C GLY A 164 -0.94 13.55 7.17
N HIS A 165 0.05 14.25 7.69
CA HIS A 165 -0.07 15.12 8.88
C HIS A 165 0.28 16.59 8.58
N ASP A 166 -0.03 17.05 7.37
CA ASP A 166 0.13 18.44 6.93
C ASP A 166 1.57 18.96 6.97
N GLN A 167 2.54 18.07 6.80
CA GLN A 167 3.97 18.41 6.77
C GLN A 167 4.57 18.13 5.39
N ASP A 168 3.94 18.63 4.33
CA ASP A 168 4.36 18.39 2.95
C ASP A 168 5.78 18.88 2.65
N ARG A 169 6.17 20.02 3.21
CA ARG A 169 7.54 20.54 3.03
C ARG A 169 8.58 19.63 3.66
N ALA A 170 8.30 19.14 4.86
CA ALA A 170 9.17 18.19 5.55
C ALA A 170 9.24 16.86 4.79
N ALA A 171 8.11 16.42 4.23
CA ALA A 171 8.06 15.21 3.39
C ALA A 171 8.97 15.36 2.16
N LEU A 172 8.85 16.45 1.43
CA LEU A 172 9.71 16.72 0.25
C LEU A 172 11.18 16.84 0.63
N ALA A 173 11.50 17.51 1.73
CA ALA A 173 12.88 17.63 2.21
C ALA A 173 13.47 16.25 2.55
N HIS A 174 12.69 15.40 3.21
CA HIS A 174 13.11 14.04 3.54
C HIS A 174 13.36 13.20 2.28
N ILE A 175 12.43 13.24 1.33
CA ILE A 175 12.56 12.52 0.06
C ILE A 175 13.78 13.01 -0.72
N ASN A 176 14.03 14.32 -0.75
CA ASN A 176 15.18 14.90 -1.45
C ASN A 176 16.53 14.53 -0.81
N SER A 177 16.56 14.03 0.42
CA SER A 177 17.76 13.48 1.04
C SER A 177 18.22 12.17 0.38
N LEU A 178 17.32 11.48 -0.32
CA LEU A 178 17.64 10.28 -1.10
C LEU A 178 18.02 10.69 -2.53
N PRO A 179 19.20 10.25 -3.06
CA PRO A 179 19.57 10.55 -4.44
C PRO A 179 18.49 10.11 -5.45
N ARG A 180 18.25 10.94 -6.45
CA ARG A 180 17.21 10.68 -7.46
C ARG A 180 17.38 9.34 -8.19
N ALA A 181 18.61 8.90 -8.37
CA ALA A 181 18.89 7.60 -8.98
C ALA A 181 18.34 6.41 -8.18
N GLN A 182 18.06 6.61 -6.89
CA GLN A 182 17.50 5.59 -6.00
C GLN A 182 15.98 5.71 -5.83
N TRP A 183 15.35 6.70 -6.43
CA TRP A 183 13.89 6.84 -6.39
C TRP A 183 13.22 5.73 -7.19
N ASN A 184 12.17 5.18 -6.61
CA ASN A 184 11.26 4.26 -7.28
C ASN A 184 9.99 4.98 -7.75
N SER A 185 9.10 4.27 -8.44
CA SER A 185 7.85 4.83 -8.94
C SER A 185 6.95 5.39 -7.83
N ASN A 186 6.90 4.75 -6.67
CA ASN A 186 6.11 5.21 -5.53
C ASN A 186 6.58 6.57 -5.01
N ILE A 187 7.89 6.74 -4.87
CA ILE A 187 8.49 8.01 -4.46
C ILE A 187 8.20 9.09 -5.51
N GLN A 188 8.37 8.76 -6.79
CA GLN A 188 8.12 9.73 -7.86
C GLN A 188 6.65 10.17 -7.89
N GLU A 189 5.71 9.27 -7.74
CA GLU A 189 4.28 9.59 -7.68
C GLU A 189 3.96 10.47 -6.47
N LEU A 190 4.52 10.16 -5.30
CA LEU A 190 4.34 10.97 -4.10
C LEU A 190 4.87 12.40 -4.30
N VAL A 191 6.08 12.54 -4.85
CA VAL A 191 6.68 13.85 -5.15
C VAL A 191 5.81 14.64 -6.12
N ASN A 192 5.34 14.01 -7.19
CA ASN A 192 4.48 14.66 -8.17
C ASN A 192 3.20 15.18 -7.52
N ARG A 193 2.58 14.37 -6.66
CA ARG A 193 1.38 14.77 -5.93
C ARG A 193 1.65 15.94 -4.98
N LEU A 194 2.72 15.88 -4.20
CA LEU A 194 3.07 16.93 -3.24
C LEU A 194 3.40 18.25 -3.94
N GLN A 195 4.12 18.20 -5.05
CA GLN A 195 4.42 19.38 -5.86
C GLN A 195 3.16 19.97 -6.50
N SER A 196 2.26 19.15 -7.02
CA SER A 196 0.98 19.59 -7.55
C SER A 196 0.12 20.25 -6.47
N ASP A 197 0.09 19.71 -5.28
CA ASP A 197 -0.64 20.28 -4.14
C ASP A 197 -0.11 21.66 -3.75
N GLN A 198 1.21 21.84 -3.75
CA GLN A 198 1.84 23.15 -3.48
C GLN A 198 1.49 24.18 -4.55
N VAL A 199 1.53 23.78 -5.82
CA VAL A 199 1.15 24.67 -6.92
C VAL A 199 -0.32 25.07 -6.82
N LEU A 200 -1.21 24.13 -6.54
CA LEU A 200 -2.64 24.40 -6.35
C LEU A 200 -2.88 25.36 -5.17
N GLU A 201 -2.23 25.14 -4.06
CA GLU A 201 -2.32 26.02 -2.89
C GLU A 201 -1.85 27.44 -3.21
N THR A 202 -0.72 27.57 -3.89
CA THR A 202 -0.19 28.88 -4.31
C THR A 202 -1.12 29.56 -5.30
N ALA A 203 -1.65 28.82 -6.28
CA ALA A 203 -2.59 29.33 -7.27
C ALA A 203 -3.91 29.79 -6.60
N ASN A 204 -4.43 29.04 -5.64
CA ASN A 204 -5.61 29.43 -4.89
C ASN A 204 -5.40 30.74 -4.13
N ARG A 205 -4.23 30.91 -3.49
CA ARG A 205 -3.89 32.18 -2.80
C ARG A 205 -3.78 33.35 -3.77
N LEU A 206 -3.20 33.16 -4.94
CA LEU A 206 -3.17 34.19 -5.98
C LEU A 206 -4.57 34.59 -6.43
N ARG A 207 -5.44 33.62 -6.65
CA ARG A 207 -6.84 33.85 -7.04
C ARG A 207 -7.59 34.63 -5.95
N GLU A 208 -7.45 34.25 -4.71
CA GLU A 208 -8.07 34.95 -3.56
C GLU A 208 -7.61 36.39 -3.41
N SER A 209 -6.37 36.71 -3.84
CA SER A 209 -5.84 38.07 -3.85
C SER A 209 -6.20 38.84 -5.14
N GLY A 210 -7.10 38.32 -5.96
CA GLY A 210 -7.58 38.98 -7.18
C GLY A 210 -6.72 38.74 -8.41
N LYS A 211 -5.74 37.85 -8.36
CA LYS A 211 -4.79 37.56 -9.46
C LYS A 211 -5.14 36.25 -10.16
N GLU A 212 -6.40 36.11 -10.59
CA GLU A 212 -6.91 34.87 -11.19
C GLU A 212 -6.16 34.48 -12.47
N ALA A 213 -5.84 35.46 -13.34
CA ALA A 213 -5.11 35.19 -14.57
C ALA A 213 -3.71 34.61 -14.32
N GLU A 214 -3.01 35.16 -13.31
CA GLU A 214 -1.69 34.65 -12.91
C GLU A 214 -1.80 33.24 -12.31
N ALA A 215 -2.84 32.99 -11.50
CA ALA A 215 -3.11 31.68 -10.93
C ALA A 215 -3.37 30.62 -12.01
N GLU A 216 -4.20 30.96 -13.00
CA GLU A 216 -4.47 30.05 -14.14
C GLU A 216 -3.21 29.77 -14.95
N ALA A 217 -2.42 30.80 -15.25
CA ALA A 217 -1.17 30.65 -15.97
C ALA A 217 -0.22 29.70 -15.24
N MET A 218 -0.13 29.80 -13.91
CA MET A 218 0.66 28.90 -13.08
C MET A 218 0.20 27.45 -13.21
N LEU A 219 -1.10 27.21 -13.13
CA LEU A 219 -1.67 25.85 -13.27
C LEU A 219 -1.45 25.28 -14.68
N ARG A 220 -1.54 26.09 -15.71
CA ARG A 220 -1.33 25.65 -17.10
C ARG A 220 0.10 25.30 -17.45
N GLN A 221 1.08 25.77 -16.67
CA GLN A 221 2.50 25.42 -16.81
C GLN A 221 2.81 24.04 -16.24
N GLN A 222 1.92 23.46 -15.43
CA GLN A 222 2.11 22.16 -14.83
C GLN A 222 1.78 21.04 -15.83
N PRO A 223 2.35 19.83 -15.62
CA PRO A 223 1.92 18.66 -16.39
C PRO A 223 0.42 18.45 -16.23
N PRO A 224 -0.28 18.05 -17.30
CA PRO A 224 -1.72 17.83 -17.26
C PRO A 224 -2.09 16.84 -16.16
N SER A 225 -3.05 17.21 -15.30
CA SER A 225 -3.59 16.35 -14.28
C SER A 225 -5.09 16.59 -14.11
N THR A 226 -5.80 15.57 -13.67
CA THR A 226 -7.23 15.64 -13.40
C THR A 226 -7.55 16.72 -12.36
N ARG A 227 -6.78 16.82 -11.29
CA ARG A 227 -6.97 17.84 -10.24
C ARG A 227 -6.83 19.26 -10.77
N ILE A 228 -5.82 19.51 -11.58
CA ILE A 228 -5.60 20.83 -12.18
C ILE A 228 -6.73 21.17 -13.12
N ASP A 229 -7.13 20.26 -14.01
CA ASP A 229 -8.21 20.50 -14.96
C ASP A 229 -9.56 20.70 -14.26
N LEU A 230 -9.87 19.95 -13.22
CA LEU A 230 -11.08 20.14 -12.42
C LEU A 230 -11.07 21.51 -11.71
N THR A 231 -9.93 21.96 -11.22
CA THR A 231 -9.76 23.27 -10.60
C THR A 231 -9.98 24.40 -11.61
N LEU A 232 -9.36 24.29 -12.80
CA LEU A 232 -9.56 25.26 -13.88
C LEU A 232 -11.00 25.31 -14.35
N ALA A 233 -11.66 24.15 -14.45
CA ALA A 233 -13.06 24.06 -14.83
C ALA A 233 -13.97 24.74 -13.80
N ASP A 234 -13.74 24.49 -12.53
CA ASP A 234 -14.49 25.10 -11.43
C ASP A 234 -14.37 26.63 -11.43
N TRP A 235 -13.15 27.15 -11.59
CA TRP A 235 -12.91 28.59 -11.67
C TRP A 235 -13.57 29.22 -12.90
N ALA A 236 -13.50 28.56 -14.06
CA ALA A 236 -14.17 29.01 -15.27
C ALA A 236 -15.69 29.04 -15.09
N GLN A 237 -16.27 28.02 -14.47
CA GLN A 237 -17.70 27.94 -14.18
C GLN A 237 -18.14 29.05 -13.24
N GLN A 238 -17.36 29.35 -12.20
CA GLN A 238 -17.65 30.42 -11.25
C GLN A 238 -17.67 31.81 -11.90
N ARG A 239 -16.80 32.07 -12.88
CA ARG A 239 -16.81 33.32 -13.65
C ARG A 239 -17.74 33.29 -14.89
N ARG A 240 -18.50 32.21 -15.05
CA ARG A 240 -19.45 31.99 -16.16
C ARG A 240 -18.78 31.90 -17.54
N ASP A 241 -17.55 31.50 -17.56
CA ASP A 241 -16.86 31.15 -18.83
C ASP A 241 -17.10 29.67 -19.15
N TYR A 242 -18.28 29.39 -19.70
CA TYR A 242 -18.73 28.02 -19.93
C TYR A 242 -17.96 27.31 -21.04
N THR A 243 -17.41 28.04 -21.99
CA THR A 243 -16.56 27.49 -23.03
C THR A 243 -15.27 26.91 -22.43
N ALA A 244 -14.59 27.68 -21.57
CA ALA A 244 -13.38 27.23 -20.87
C ALA A 244 -13.66 26.09 -19.90
N ALA A 245 -14.78 26.17 -19.17
CA ALA A 245 -15.20 25.10 -18.25
C ALA A 245 -15.42 23.78 -18.98
N ARG A 246 -16.17 23.84 -20.12
CA ARG A 246 -16.43 22.65 -20.94
C ARG A 246 -15.15 22.04 -21.46
N ALA A 247 -14.23 22.84 -21.96
CA ALA A 247 -12.93 22.34 -22.45
C ALA A 247 -12.13 21.62 -21.36
N ALA A 248 -12.10 22.18 -20.16
CA ALA A 248 -11.39 21.56 -19.03
C ALA A 248 -12.03 20.24 -18.59
N TYR A 249 -13.35 20.16 -18.50
CA TYR A 249 -14.04 18.91 -18.18
C TYR A 249 -13.84 17.85 -19.26
N GLN A 250 -13.84 18.24 -20.54
CA GLN A 250 -13.58 17.32 -21.64
C GLN A 250 -12.16 16.77 -21.60
N ASN A 251 -11.17 17.57 -21.19
CA ASN A 251 -9.80 17.09 -21.00
C ASN A 251 -9.73 16.00 -19.91
N VAL A 252 -10.48 16.16 -18.83
CA VAL A 252 -10.57 15.12 -17.80
C VAL A 252 -11.18 13.84 -18.37
N LEU A 253 -12.28 13.95 -19.10
CA LEU A 253 -12.98 12.79 -19.67
C LEU A 253 -12.17 12.07 -20.76
N THR A 254 -11.26 12.77 -21.43
CA THR A 254 -10.32 12.14 -22.38
C THR A 254 -9.38 11.15 -21.66
N ARG A 255 -8.93 11.49 -20.46
CA ARG A 255 -8.07 10.64 -19.64
C ARG A 255 -8.86 9.65 -18.78
N GLU A 256 -9.97 10.08 -18.23
CA GLU A 256 -10.81 9.34 -17.30
C GLU A 256 -12.29 9.41 -17.73
N PRO A 257 -12.73 8.58 -18.69
CA PRO A 257 -14.08 8.67 -19.25
C PRO A 257 -15.20 8.49 -18.22
N ALA A 258 -14.93 7.84 -17.10
CA ALA A 258 -15.90 7.57 -16.03
C ALA A 258 -15.79 8.55 -14.84
N ASN A 259 -15.01 9.63 -14.96
CA ASN A 259 -14.84 10.58 -13.87
C ASN A 259 -16.18 11.27 -13.56
N ALA A 260 -16.71 11.01 -12.36
CA ALA A 260 -18.03 11.50 -11.93
C ALA A 260 -18.08 13.03 -11.82
N ASP A 261 -17.04 13.66 -11.31
CA ASP A 261 -16.97 15.12 -11.15
C ASP A 261 -16.98 15.83 -12.50
N ALA A 262 -16.26 15.28 -13.49
CA ALA A 262 -16.25 15.84 -14.84
C ALA A 262 -17.59 15.67 -15.57
N ILE A 263 -18.23 14.51 -15.42
CA ILE A 263 -19.55 14.23 -16.00
C ILE A 263 -20.59 15.19 -15.41
N LEU A 264 -20.64 15.31 -14.09
CA LEU A 264 -21.55 16.19 -13.38
C LEU A 264 -21.29 17.65 -13.75
N GLY A 265 -20.04 18.08 -13.72
CA GLY A 265 -19.66 19.45 -14.07
C GLY A 265 -20.01 19.82 -15.47
N LEU A 266 -19.80 18.92 -16.43
CA LEU A 266 -20.16 19.15 -17.84
C LEU A 266 -21.69 19.28 -18.01
N THR A 267 -22.46 18.47 -17.32
CA THR A 267 -23.91 18.56 -17.31
C THR A 267 -24.38 19.93 -16.73
N GLU A 268 -23.80 20.35 -15.63
CA GLU A 268 -24.12 21.67 -15.02
C GLU A 268 -23.77 22.82 -15.95
N VAL A 269 -22.65 22.76 -16.64
CA VAL A 269 -22.22 23.78 -17.63
C VAL A 269 -23.19 23.84 -18.79
N ASP A 270 -23.64 22.71 -19.31
CA ASP A 270 -24.56 22.66 -20.44
C ASP A 270 -25.93 23.24 -20.06
N ILE A 271 -26.43 22.96 -18.87
CA ILE A 271 -27.67 23.54 -18.35
C ILE A 271 -27.52 25.06 -18.20
N ALA A 272 -26.45 25.52 -17.53
CA ALA A 272 -26.21 26.94 -17.30
C ALA A 272 -26.02 27.74 -18.64
N ALA A 273 -25.30 27.16 -19.60
CA ALA A 273 -25.14 27.76 -20.93
C ALA A 273 -26.46 27.81 -21.68
N GLY A 274 -27.31 26.80 -21.57
CA GLY A 274 -28.65 26.79 -22.20
C GLY A 274 -29.58 27.85 -21.58
N ASP A 275 -29.54 28.04 -20.26
CA ASP A 275 -30.34 29.07 -19.57
C ASP A 275 -29.96 30.51 -19.97
N GLN A 276 -28.68 30.74 -20.35
CA GLN A 276 -28.23 32.05 -20.81
C GLN A 276 -28.58 32.33 -22.25
N ALA A 277 -28.80 31.30 -23.07
CA ALA A 277 -29.17 31.45 -24.50
C ALA A 277 -30.66 31.71 -24.69
N GLY A 278 -31.49 31.54 -23.69
CA GLY A 278 -32.91 31.90 -23.65
C GLY A 278 -33.11 33.25 -23.01
#